data_ed4c060cb8630ac61f3b4b82bc95e4e6
#
_entry.id   ed4c060cb8630ac61f3b4b82bc95e4e6
#
_cell.length_a   1.000
_cell.length_b   1.000
_cell.length_c   1.000
_cell.angle_alpha   90.00
_cell.angle_beta   90.00
_cell.angle_gamma   90.00
#
_symmetry.space_group_name_H-M   'P 1'
#
loop_
_entity.id
_entity.type
_entity.pdbx_description
1 polymer ?
#
loop_
_entity_poly.entity_id
_entity_poly.type
_entity_poly.pdbx_seq_one_letter_code
_entity_poly.pdbx_strand_id
1 'polypeptide(L)'
;RHAVAEMIDGASFPPDVFNLVNGDGAGVGSALTAHPDVDMVSFTGSTRAGVAISKSAADTVQRVSLELGGKGANIIFADVDEKAVTRGVRHCFNNSGQSCNAPTRMLVERSIYEQAVETARSVAEKTEVGPANVEGRQIGPVVSKPS
;
A
#
# COMPACT_ATOMS: atom_id res chain seq x y z
N ARG A 1 -5.22 -14.66 4.98
CA ARG A 1 -6.59 -14.32 5.42
C ARG A 1 -7.27 -15.51 6.08
N HIS A 2 -7.25 -16.71 5.48
CA HIS A 2 -7.84 -17.93 6.07
C HIS A 2 -7.24 -18.27 7.44
N ALA A 3 -5.92 -18.26 7.58
CA ALA A 3 -5.26 -18.49 8.85
C ALA A 3 -5.73 -17.55 9.99
N VAL A 4 -6.02 -16.29 9.68
CA VAL A 4 -6.57 -15.35 10.68
C VAL A 4 -8.00 -15.75 11.08
N ALA A 5 -8.83 -16.16 10.12
CA ALA A 5 -10.18 -16.65 10.42
C ALA A 5 -10.15 -17.90 11.30
N GLU A 6 -9.27 -18.86 10.98
CA GLU A 6 -9.06 -20.08 11.78
C GLU A 6 -8.54 -19.75 13.20
N MET A 7 -7.64 -18.77 13.34
CA MET A 7 -7.18 -18.33 14.66
C MET A 7 -8.29 -17.70 15.49
N ILE A 8 -9.16 -16.89 14.87
CA ILE A 8 -10.29 -16.25 15.54
C ILE A 8 -11.32 -17.30 15.98
N ASP A 9 -11.63 -18.24 15.10
CA ASP A 9 -12.53 -19.36 15.40
C ASP A 9 -12.00 -20.20 16.58
N GLY A 10 -10.72 -20.56 16.55
CA GLY A 10 -10.04 -21.29 17.62
C GLY A 10 -9.88 -20.51 18.94
N ALA A 11 -10.01 -19.19 18.92
CA ALA A 11 -9.88 -18.33 20.12
C ALA A 11 -11.21 -18.16 20.91
N SER A 12 -12.24 -18.94 20.59
CA SER A 12 -13.54 -18.97 21.30
C SER A 12 -14.27 -17.62 21.30
N PHE A 13 -14.11 -16.82 20.24
CA PHE A 13 -14.99 -15.68 20.02
C PHE A 13 -16.44 -16.17 19.81
N PRO A 14 -17.45 -15.39 20.19
CA PRO A 14 -18.83 -15.73 19.89
C PRO A 14 -19.01 -15.93 18.36
N PRO A 15 -19.85 -16.90 17.94
CA PRO A 15 -20.18 -17.05 16.52
C PRO A 15 -20.65 -15.74 15.92
N ASP A 16 -20.40 -15.56 14.62
CA ASP A 16 -20.85 -14.43 13.81
C ASP A 16 -20.20 -13.05 14.12
N VAL A 17 -19.26 -12.98 15.08
CA VAL A 17 -18.50 -11.76 15.35
C VAL A 17 -17.51 -11.45 14.22
N PHE A 18 -16.96 -12.49 13.60
CA PHE A 18 -16.03 -12.35 12.46
C PHE A 18 -16.45 -13.31 11.34
N ASN A 19 -16.75 -12.75 10.18
CA ASN A 19 -17.17 -13.52 9.01
C ASN A 19 -16.24 -13.25 7.83
N LEU A 20 -15.62 -14.29 7.27
CA LEU A 20 -14.76 -14.20 6.10
C LEU A 20 -15.52 -14.62 4.85
N VAL A 21 -15.75 -13.71 3.93
CA VAL A 21 -16.34 -13.98 2.62
C VAL A 21 -15.28 -13.79 1.54
N ASN A 22 -15.18 -14.76 0.63
CA ASN A 22 -14.28 -14.70 -0.51
C ASN A 22 -15.04 -14.30 -1.78
N GLY A 23 -14.40 -13.49 -2.60
CA GLY A 23 -14.93 -13.07 -3.89
C GLY A 23 -14.11 -11.94 -4.50
N ASP A 24 -14.52 -11.48 -5.65
CA ASP A 24 -13.92 -10.33 -6.30
C ASP A 24 -14.52 -9.01 -5.81
N GLY A 25 -13.84 -7.91 -6.13
CA GLY A 25 -14.27 -6.57 -5.72
C GLY A 25 -15.56 -6.11 -6.42
N ALA A 26 -15.78 -6.54 -7.66
CA ALA A 26 -16.95 -6.16 -8.44
C ALA A 26 -18.22 -6.92 -8.03
N GLY A 27 -18.07 -8.17 -7.61
CA GLY A 27 -19.16 -8.98 -7.10
C GLY A 27 -19.38 -8.79 -5.60
N VAL A 28 -18.65 -9.57 -4.79
CA VAL A 28 -18.84 -9.61 -3.32
C VAL A 28 -18.54 -8.26 -2.67
N GLY A 29 -17.47 -7.56 -3.09
CA GLY A 29 -17.13 -6.24 -2.55
C GLY A 29 -18.24 -5.22 -2.79
N SER A 30 -18.78 -5.16 -4.00
CA SER A 30 -19.87 -4.24 -4.33
C SER A 30 -21.18 -4.59 -3.61
N ALA A 31 -21.49 -5.88 -3.45
CA ALA A 31 -22.68 -6.32 -2.72
C ALA A 31 -22.62 -5.91 -1.24
N LEU A 32 -21.45 -6.08 -0.60
CA LEU A 32 -21.24 -5.63 0.78
C LEU A 32 -21.38 -4.12 0.94
N THR A 33 -20.77 -3.35 0.04
CA THR A 33 -20.76 -1.87 0.14
C THR A 33 -22.09 -1.24 -0.21
N ALA A 34 -23.00 -1.97 -0.85
CA ALA A 34 -24.36 -1.50 -1.17
C ALA A 34 -25.43 -2.06 -0.19
N HIS A 35 -25.03 -2.92 0.74
CA HIS A 35 -25.99 -3.60 1.61
C HIS A 35 -26.55 -2.64 2.68
N PRO A 36 -27.86 -2.50 2.84
CA PRO A 36 -28.46 -1.54 3.77
C PRO A 36 -28.14 -1.82 5.25
N ASP A 37 -27.84 -3.06 5.61
CA ASP A 37 -27.53 -3.47 6.97
C ASP A 37 -26.02 -3.38 7.31
N VAL A 38 -25.21 -2.79 6.41
CA VAL A 38 -23.80 -2.50 6.68
C VAL A 38 -23.65 -1.06 7.16
N ASP A 39 -23.24 -0.86 8.39
CA ASP A 39 -23.10 0.47 8.99
C ASP A 39 -21.83 1.21 8.56
N MET A 40 -20.76 0.47 8.26
CA MET A 40 -19.47 1.04 7.92
C MET A 40 -18.70 0.17 6.94
N VAL A 41 -18.06 0.81 5.97
CA VAL A 41 -17.09 0.19 5.06
C VAL A 41 -15.70 0.74 5.34
N SER A 42 -14.75 -0.14 5.64
CA SER A 42 -13.32 0.16 5.66
C SER A 42 -12.65 -0.51 4.46
N PHE A 43 -12.01 0.28 3.62
CA PHE A 43 -11.46 -0.19 2.35
C PHE A 43 -10.03 0.28 2.13
N THR A 44 -9.18 -0.64 1.71
CA THR A 44 -7.82 -0.36 1.23
C THR A 44 -7.70 -0.79 -0.22
N GLY A 45 -7.31 0.12 -1.10
CA GLY A 45 -7.14 -0.19 -2.52
C GLY A 45 -7.00 1.03 -3.43
N SER A 46 -7.48 0.91 -4.67
CA SER A 46 -7.34 1.98 -5.65
C SER A 46 -8.33 3.14 -5.42
N THR A 47 -7.92 4.36 -5.81
CA THR A 47 -8.79 5.54 -5.79
C THR A 47 -10.08 5.32 -6.57
N ARG A 48 -10.01 4.64 -7.71
CA ARG A 48 -11.20 4.30 -8.52
C ARG A 48 -12.22 3.49 -7.73
N ALA A 49 -11.76 2.46 -7.02
CA ALA A 49 -12.64 1.64 -6.20
C ALA A 49 -13.16 2.41 -4.99
N GLY A 50 -12.32 3.23 -4.33
CA GLY A 50 -12.75 4.10 -3.23
C GLY A 50 -13.86 5.07 -3.63
N VAL A 51 -13.76 5.67 -4.83
CA VAL A 51 -14.82 6.53 -5.37
C VAL A 51 -16.13 5.76 -5.61
N ALA A 52 -16.04 4.53 -6.15
CA ALA A 52 -17.21 3.69 -6.37
C ALA A 52 -17.88 3.32 -5.04
N ILE A 53 -17.10 2.94 -4.03
CA ILE A 53 -17.59 2.64 -2.67
C ILE A 53 -18.27 3.86 -2.05
N SER A 54 -17.65 5.04 -2.11
CA SER A 54 -18.23 6.26 -1.55
C SER A 54 -19.57 6.62 -2.18
N LYS A 55 -19.69 6.40 -3.49
CA LYS A 55 -20.97 6.61 -4.19
C LYS A 55 -22.04 5.61 -3.75
N SER A 56 -21.68 4.33 -3.63
CA SER A 56 -22.62 3.28 -3.20
C SER A 56 -23.07 3.49 -1.75
N ALA A 57 -22.16 3.85 -0.87
CA ALA A 57 -22.43 4.08 0.55
C ALA A 57 -23.30 5.32 0.82
N ALA A 58 -23.36 6.26 -0.13
CA ALA A 58 -24.14 7.48 0.03
C ALA A 58 -25.66 7.23 0.13
N ASP A 59 -26.18 6.24 -0.59
CA ASP A 59 -27.62 5.91 -0.62
C ASP A 59 -28.15 5.44 0.75
N THR A 60 -27.29 4.85 1.57
CA THR A 60 -27.61 4.34 2.91
C THR A 60 -26.94 5.13 4.04
N VAL A 61 -26.22 6.21 3.70
CA VAL A 61 -25.49 7.07 4.65
C VAL A 61 -24.47 6.27 5.48
N GLN A 62 -23.88 5.23 4.92
CA GLN A 62 -22.84 4.41 5.55
C GLN A 62 -21.59 5.24 5.84
N ARG A 63 -20.90 4.93 6.93
CA ARG A 63 -19.55 5.44 7.18
C ARG A 63 -18.56 4.79 6.23
N VAL A 64 -17.65 5.59 5.67
CA VAL A 64 -16.59 5.08 4.78
C VAL A 64 -15.23 5.54 5.30
N SER A 65 -14.32 4.56 5.50
CA SER A 65 -12.91 4.79 5.77
C SER A 65 -12.09 4.27 4.60
N LEU A 66 -11.32 5.14 3.95
CA LEU A 66 -10.58 4.82 2.73
C LEU A 66 -9.08 4.97 2.95
N GLU A 67 -8.34 3.89 2.72
CA GLU A 67 -6.89 3.85 2.61
C GLU A 67 -6.53 3.64 1.14
N LEU A 68 -6.07 4.69 0.48
CA LEU A 68 -5.86 4.71 -0.96
C LEU A 68 -4.39 4.88 -1.32
N GLY A 69 -4.05 4.54 -2.55
CA GLY A 69 -2.73 4.75 -3.08
C GLY A 69 -2.43 6.23 -3.35
N GLY A 70 -1.15 6.52 -3.54
CA GLY A 70 -0.69 7.87 -3.83
C GLY A 70 0.74 7.91 -4.35
N LYS A 71 1.23 9.12 -4.60
CA LYS A 71 2.62 9.42 -4.96
C LYS A 71 3.19 10.36 -3.91
N GLY A 72 3.53 9.81 -2.74
CA GLY A 72 4.10 10.55 -1.61
C GLY A 72 5.37 11.31 -2.00
N ALA A 73 5.58 12.46 -1.40
CA ALA A 73 6.80 13.23 -1.57
C ALA A 73 7.80 12.91 -0.44
N ASN A 74 9.06 12.75 -0.81
CA ASN A 74 10.20 12.77 0.10
C ASN A 74 10.93 14.09 -0.14
N ILE A 75 10.99 14.96 0.86
CA ILE A 75 11.55 16.30 0.72
C ILE A 75 12.90 16.34 1.42
N ILE A 76 13.95 16.71 0.68
CA ILE A 76 15.35 16.72 1.11
C ILE A 76 15.88 18.16 1.05
N PHE A 77 16.21 18.73 2.19
CA PHE A 77 16.88 20.02 2.33
C PHE A 77 18.40 19.85 2.48
N ALA A 78 19.16 20.92 2.30
CA ALA A 78 20.62 20.87 2.31
C ALA A 78 21.23 20.56 3.68
N ASP A 79 20.51 20.83 4.76
CA ASP A 79 20.92 20.60 6.15
C ASP A 79 20.61 19.19 6.67
N VAL A 80 20.09 18.31 5.81
CA VAL A 80 19.78 16.92 6.17
C VAL A 80 21.07 16.10 6.36
N ASP A 81 20.96 15.00 7.11
CA ASP A 81 22.07 14.06 7.27
C ASP A 81 22.45 13.34 5.96
N GLU A 82 23.71 12.94 5.84
CA GLU A 82 24.30 12.34 4.63
C GLU A 82 23.56 11.09 4.10
N LYS A 83 22.81 10.39 4.95
CA LYS A 83 22.12 9.14 4.61
C LYS A 83 20.67 9.36 4.17
N ALA A 84 20.15 10.57 4.20
CA ALA A 84 18.74 10.85 3.93
C ALA A 84 18.31 10.41 2.52
N VAL A 85 19.10 10.72 1.49
CA VAL A 85 18.83 10.28 0.11
C VAL A 85 18.85 8.76 0.00
N THR A 86 19.85 8.11 0.60
CA THR A 86 19.96 6.64 0.61
C THR A 86 18.76 5.99 1.28
N ARG A 87 18.32 6.51 2.43
CA ARG A 87 17.12 6.02 3.11
C ARG A 87 15.86 6.24 2.27
N GLY A 88 15.74 7.40 1.63
CA GLY A 88 14.61 7.72 0.76
C GLY A 88 14.47 6.76 -0.41
N VAL A 89 15.56 6.44 -1.11
CA VAL A 89 15.56 5.47 -2.21
C VAL A 89 15.20 4.08 -1.72
N ARG A 90 15.81 3.62 -0.63
CA ARG A 90 15.48 2.30 -0.04
C ARG A 90 14.03 2.21 0.40
N HIS A 91 13.48 3.27 1.00
CA HIS A 91 12.08 3.32 1.38
C HIS A 91 11.17 3.26 0.15
N CYS A 92 11.51 3.97 -0.93
CA CYS A 92 10.77 3.89 -2.19
C CYS A 92 10.72 2.47 -2.76
N PHE A 93 11.82 1.71 -2.64
CA PHE A 93 11.94 0.35 -3.18
C PHE A 93 11.45 -0.73 -2.22
N ASN A 94 11.17 -0.40 -0.96
CA ASN A 94 10.64 -1.36 -0.01
C ASN A 94 9.37 -2.03 -0.55
N ASN A 95 9.26 -3.35 -0.35
CA ASN A 95 8.18 -4.17 -0.91
C ASN A 95 8.00 -3.99 -2.44
N SER A 96 9.11 -3.78 -3.16
CA SER A 96 9.13 -3.51 -4.62
C SER A 96 8.33 -2.26 -5.01
N GLY A 97 8.24 -1.27 -4.13
CA GLY A 97 7.47 -0.05 -4.31
C GLY A 97 5.95 -0.21 -4.19
N GLN A 98 5.48 -1.39 -3.78
CA GLN A 98 4.05 -1.72 -3.69
C GLN A 98 3.47 -1.37 -2.32
N SER A 99 3.59 -0.10 -1.92
CA SER A 99 3.06 0.44 -0.66
C SER A 99 2.38 1.78 -0.89
N CYS A 100 1.26 2.02 -0.21
CA CYS A 100 0.53 3.29 -0.30
C CYS A 100 1.37 4.50 0.13
N ASN A 101 2.30 4.30 1.07
CA ASN A 101 3.22 5.31 1.59
C ASN A 101 4.59 5.34 0.90
N ALA A 102 4.78 4.62 -0.21
CA ALA A 102 6.05 4.66 -0.95
C ALA A 102 6.35 6.09 -1.44
N PRO A 103 7.47 6.72 -1.02
CA PRO A 103 7.80 8.10 -1.37
C PRO A 103 8.42 8.16 -2.78
N THR A 104 7.59 7.98 -3.80
CA THR A 104 8.00 7.81 -5.20
C THR A 104 8.45 9.10 -5.89
N ARG A 105 8.31 10.25 -5.22
CA ARG A 105 8.81 11.53 -5.69
C ARG A 105 9.80 12.10 -4.67
N MET A 106 11.06 12.26 -5.06
CA MET A 106 12.07 12.92 -4.23
C MET A 106 12.25 14.36 -4.69
N LEU A 107 11.88 15.31 -3.84
CA LEU A 107 12.03 16.75 -4.05
C LEU A 107 13.29 17.20 -3.30
N VAL A 108 14.28 17.63 -4.01
CA VAL A 108 15.60 17.93 -3.45
C VAL A 108 15.90 19.42 -3.61
N GLU A 109 16.40 20.05 -2.56
CA GLU A 109 16.92 21.42 -2.62
C GLU A 109 18.00 21.55 -3.70
N ARG A 110 17.92 22.61 -4.49
CA ARG A 110 18.76 22.78 -5.68
C ARG A 110 20.26 22.74 -5.38
N SER A 111 20.67 23.24 -4.25
CA SER A 111 22.09 23.30 -3.85
C SER A 111 22.76 21.92 -3.74
N ILE A 112 22.01 20.88 -3.44
CA ILE A 112 22.49 19.48 -3.27
C ILE A 112 21.95 18.52 -4.32
N TYR A 113 21.24 19.04 -5.34
CA TYR A 113 20.48 18.21 -6.29
C TYR A 113 21.36 17.20 -7.03
N GLU A 114 22.48 17.63 -7.61
CA GLU A 114 23.37 16.76 -8.39
C GLU A 114 23.98 15.65 -7.52
N GLN A 115 24.39 15.99 -6.30
CA GLN A 115 24.90 15.01 -5.34
C GLN A 115 23.81 13.99 -4.95
N ALA A 116 22.59 14.44 -4.76
CA ALA A 116 21.46 13.57 -4.43
C ALA A 116 21.12 12.62 -5.58
N VAL A 117 21.16 13.10 -6.83
CA VAL A 117 20.96 12.26 -8.03
C VAL A 117 22.01 11.17 -8.11
N GLU A 118 23.29 11.48 -7.91
CA GLU A 118 24.38 10.49 -7.96
C GLU A 118 24.25 9.46 -6.83
N THR A 119 23.92 9.92 -5.63
CA THR A 119 23.66 9.02 -4.48
C THR A 119 22.47 8.12 -4.78
N ALA A 120 21.37 8.66 -5.30
CA ALA A 120 20.17 7.88 -5.63
C ALA A 120 20.47 6.84 -6.71
N ARG A 121 21.22 7.20 -7.75
CA ARG A 121 21.69 6.29 -8.81
C ARG A 121 22.50 5.14 -8.23
N SER A 122 23.52 5.44 -7.41
CA SER A 122 24.37 4.42 -6.79
C SER A 122 23.57 3.43 -5.93
N VAL A 123 22.55 3.90 -5.22
CA VAL A 123 21.69 3.02 -4.40
C VAL A 123 20.79 2.17 -5.29
N ALA A 124 20.21 2.75 -6.34
CA ALA A 124 19.33 2.05 -7.26
C ALA A 124 20.07 0.93 -8.02
N GLU A 125 21.27 1.22 -8.54
CA GLU A 125 22.10 0.25 -9.27
C GLU A 125 22.56 -0.93 -8.40
N LYS A 126 22.72 -0.71 -7.08
CA LYS A 126 23.07 -1.75 -6.11
C LYS A 126 21.87 -2.53 -5.58
N THR A 127 20.66 -2.15 -5.96
CA THR A 127 19.46 -2.84 -5.52
C THR A 127 19.20 -4.03 -6.42
N GLU A 128 19.34 -5.21 -5.86
CA GLU A 128 19.09 -6.47 -6.55
C GLU A 128 17.61 -6.82 -6.55
N VAL A 129 17.12 -7.36 -7.66
CA VAL A 129 15.77 -7.91 -7.80
C VAL A 129 15.89 -9.41 -8.02
N GLY A 130 15.17 -10.20 -7.23
CA GLY A 130 15.28 -11.65 -7.31
C GLY A 130 14.00 -12.38 -6.90
N PRO A 131 13.96 -13.71 -7.11
CA PRO A 131 12.82 -14.53 -6.72
C PRO A 131 12.57 -14.49 -5.22
N ALA A 132 11.30 -14.46 -4.81
CA ALA A 132 10.91 -14.38 -3.41
C ALA A 132 11.25 -15.63 -2.57
N ASN A 133 11.50 -16.77 -3.22
CA ASN A 133 11.87 -18.04 -2.59
C ASN A 133 13.39 -18.27 -2.48
N VAL A 134 14.19 -17.31 -2.90
CA VAL A 134 15.65 -17.35 -2.76
C VAL A 134 16.05 -16.45 -1.61
N GLU A 135 16.79 -17.02 -0.65
CA GLU A 135 17.32 -16.26 0.49
C GLU A 135 18.34 -15.22 0.02
N GLY A 136 18.23 -13.98 0.52
CA GLY A 136 19.11 -12.89 0.14
C GLY A 136 18.58 -11.53 0.59
N ARG A 137 19.23 -10.46 0.10
CA ARG A 137 18.85 -9.07 0.37
C ARG A 137 18.14 -8.37 -0.79
N GLN A 138 17.84 -9.12 -1.85
CA GLN A 138 17.12 -8.62 -3.02
C GLN A 138 15.67 -8.28 -2.68
N ILE A 139 15.12 -7.34 -3.40
CA ILE A 139 13.67 -7.12 -3.40
C ILE A 139 12.99 -8.14 -4.31
N GLY A 140 11.77 -8.51 -3.97
CA GLY A 140 10.98 -9.48 -4.74
C GLY A 140 10.44 -8.92 -6.05
N PRO A 141 9.83 -9.76 -6.90
CA PRO A 141 9.13 -9.30 -8.09
C PRO A 141 7.84 -8.55 -7.70
N VAL A 142 7.32 -7.76 -8.63
CA VAL A 142 5.98 -7.17 -8.50
C VAL A 142 4.90 -8.25 -8.56
N VAL A 143 3.76 -8.02 -7.91
CA VAL A 143 2.67 -8.99 -7.77
C VAL A 143 2.01 -9.36 -9.10
N SER A 144 2.02 -8.46 -10.07
CA SER A 144 1.43 -8.66 -11.38
C SER A 144 2.11 -7.79 -12.43
N LYS A 145 1.89 -8.11 -13.71
CA LYS A 145 2.32 -7.25 -14.80
C LYS A 145 1.59 -5.90 -14.69
N PRO A 146 2.27 -4.76 -14.80
CA PRO A 146 1.61 -3.45 -14.84
C PRO A 146 0.57 -3.40 -15.96
N SER A 147 -0.61 -2.91 -15.65
CA SER A 147 -1.68 -2.63 -16.63
C SER A 147 -1.47 -1.26 -17.26
#